data_2e6c5f7e1e200fb7c49047230b4059c2
#
_entry.id   2e6c5f7e1e200fb7c49047230b4059c2
#
_cell.length_a   1.000
_cell.length_b   1.000
_cell.length_c   1.000
_cell.angle_alpha   90.00
_cell.angle_beta   90.00
_cell.angle_gamma   90.00
#
_symmetry.space_group_name_H-M   'P 1'
#
loop_
_entity.id
_entity.type
_entity.pdbx_description
1 polymer ?
#
loop_
_entity_poly.entity_id
_entity_poly.type
_entity_poly.pdbx_seq_one_letter_code
_entity_poly.pdbx_strand_id
1 'polypeptide(L)'
;MNELEIIKPDDAEIARRGIKNWPVWEKEVSRFPYFYKEEEHCLFLEGEVIIETTVAKFTLKAGDYAIFRKGLNCIWDIRQPVKKHYNFE
;
A
#
# COMPACT_ATOMS: atom_id res chain seq x y z
N MET A 1 -4.36 17.36 5.46
CA MET A 1 -3.84 16.12 6.04
C MET A 1 -3.93 15.01 5.01
N ASN A 2 -2.84 14.28 4.78
CA ASN A 2 -2.82 13.23 3.76
C ASN A 2 -3.40 11.94 4.30
N GLU A 3 -4.43 11.43 3.63
CA GLU A 3 -5.03 10.13 3.97
C GLU A 3 -4.16 8.98 3.46
N LEU A 4 -3.32 9.26 2.47
CA LEU A 4 -2.38 8.30 1.89
C LEU A 4 -1.05 9.00 1.68
N GLU A 5 0.00 8.41 2.22
CA GLU A 5 1.36 8.92 2.08
C GLU A 5 2.22 7.87 1.39
N ILE A 6 3.02 8.29 0.40
CA ILE A 6 3.86 7.40 -0.38
C ILE A 6 5.31 7.85 -0.22
N ILE A 7 6.19 6.91 0.16
CA ILE A 7 7.61 7.18 0.29
C ILE A 7 8.40 6.06 -0.41
N LYS A 8 9.70 6.30 -0.64
CA LYS A 8 10.59 5.30 -1.22
C LYS A 8 11.74 5.06 -0.26
N PRO A 9 11.60 4.09 0.66
CA PRO A 9 12.65 3.80 1.63
C PRO A 9 13.84 3.15 0.95
N ASP A 10 15.03 3.39 1.51
CA ASP A 10 16.23 2.67 1.06
C ASP A 10 16.34 1.33 1.81
N ASP A 11 17.30 0.51 1.40
CA ASP A 11 17.46 -0.82 1.98
C ASP A 11 17.77 -0.78 3.47
N ALA A 12 18.50 0.22 3.92
CA ALA A 12 18.82 0.37 5.33
C ALA A 12 17.58 0.63 6.18
N GLU A 13 16.67 1.45 5.68
CA GLU A 13 15.42 1.74 6.38
C GLU A 13 14.50 0.52 6.40
N ILE A 14 14.42 -0.21 5.29
CA ILE A 14 13.64 -1.44 5.21
C ILE A 14 14.14 -2.44 6.25
N ALA A 15 15.46 -2.61 6.35
CA ALA A 15 16.05 -3.52 7.33
C ALA A 15 15.79 -3.05 8.77
N ARG A 16 15.95 -1.76 9.03
CA ARG A 16 15.76 -1.20 10.37
C ARG A 16 14.33 -1.37 10.87
N ARG A 17 13.36 -1.26 9.98
CA ARG A 17 11.94 -1.41 10.33
C ARG A 17 11.49 -2.87 10.39
N GLY A 18 12.33 -3.81 9.97
CA GLY A 18 11.99 -5.23 9.97
C GLY A 18 10.89 -5.57 8.98
N ILE A 19 10.76 -4.80 7.90
CA ILE A 19 9.66 -4.96 6.94
C ILE A 19 9.65 -6.33 6.30
N LYS A 20 10.82 -6.93 6.07
CA LYS A 20 10.91 -8.25 5.44
C LYS A 20 10.31 -9.37 6.30
N ASN A 21 10.09 -9.11 7.58
CA ASN A 21 9.46 -10.06 8.50
C ASN A 21 7.95 -9.86 8.59
N TRP A 22 7.41 -8.83 7.95
CA TRP A 22 5.97 -8.59 7.93
C TRP A 22 5.27 -9.63 7.06
N PRO A 23 4.00 -9.93 7.32
CA PRO A 23 3.24 -10.83 6.45
C PRO A 23 3.15 -10.29 5.04
N VAL A 24 2.87 -11.20 4.11
CA VAL A 24 2.76 -10.89 2.68
C VAL A 24 1.32 -11.10 2.24
N TRP A 25 0.83 -10.21 1.41
CA TRP A 25 -0.49 -10.28 0.80
C TRP A 25 -0.33 -10.18 -0.71
N GLU A 26 -1.09 -11.02 -1.42
CA GLU A 26 -1.08 -11.07 -2.87
C GLU A 26 -2.50 -10.98 -3.39
N LYS A 27 -2.67 -10.32 -4.54
CA LYS A 27 -3.96 -10.24 -5.20
C LYS A 27 -3.77 -10.05 -6.69
N GLU A 28 -4.61 -10.76 -7.44
CA GLU A 28 -4.63 -10.67 -8.89
C GLU A 28 -5.31 -9.38 -9.35
N VAL A 29 -5.25 -9.11 -10.65
CA VAL A 29 -5.96 -7.97 -11.26
C VAL A 29 -7.41 -7.99 -10.84
N SER A 30 -7.87 -6.88 -10.26
CA SER A 30 -9.24 -6.74 -9.77
C SER A 30 -9.47 -5.30 -9.35
N ARG A 31 -10.74 -4.97 -9.11
CA ARG A 31 -11.13 -3.63 -8.64
C ARG A 31 -12.16 -3.81 -7.53
N PHE A 32 -11.89 -3.20 -6.37
CA PHE A 32 -12.77 -3.36 -5.21
C PHE A 32 -12.64 -2.16 -4.27
N PRO A 33 -13.71 -1.83 -3.53
CA PRO A 33 -13.64 -0.78 -2.51
C PRO A 33 -12.99 -1.32 -1.24
N TYR A 34 -12.34 -0.44 -0.49
CA TYR A 34 -11.75 -0.81 0.78
C TYR A 34 -11.83 0.37 1.77
N PHE A 35 -12.17 0.06 3.01
CA PHE A 35 -12.21 1.03 4.10
C PHE A 35 -11.20 0.64 5.16
N TYR A 36 -10.35 1.59 5.55
CA TYR A 36 -9.28 1.34 6.54
C TYR A 36 -9.79 1.60 7.95
N LYS A 37 -10.05 0.53 8.69
CA LYS A 37 -10.43 0.62 10.10
C LYS A 37 -9.24 0.91 10.99
N GLU A 38 -8.03 0.63 10.51
CA GLU A 38 -6.76 0.87 11.19
C GLU A 38 -5.76 1.40 10.17
N GLU A 39 -4.73 2.09 10.66
CA GLU A 39 -3.65 2.53 9.78
C GLU A 39 -2.87 1.32 9.28
N GLU A 40 -2.62 1.25 7.99
CA GLU A 40 -1.87 0.16 7.38
C GLU A 40 -0.62 0.70 6.68
N HIS A 41 0.51 0.04 6.94
CA HIS A 41 1.78 0.32 6.27
C HIS A 41 2.08 -0.82 5.32
N CYS A 42 2.45 -0.52 4.08
CA CYS A 42 2.73 -1.52 3.06
C CYS A 42 4.01 -1.21 2.31
N LEU A 43 4.78 -2.26 2.03
CA LEU A 43 5.89 -2.16 1.06
C LEU A 43 5.52 -3.03 -0.14
N PHE A 44 5.39 -2.40 -1.31
CA PHE A 44 5.02 -3.12 -2.53
C PHE A 44 6.25 -3.79 -3.12
N LEU A 45 6.13 -5.10 -3.38
CA LEU A 45 7.21 -5.92 -3.92
C LEU A 45 7.03 -6.15 -5.42
N GLU A 46 5.78 -6.27 -5.87
CA GLU A 46 5.44 -6.56 -7.27
C GLU A 46 4.11 -5.90 -7.61
N GLY A 47 3.93 -5.62 -8.90
CA GLY A 47 2.65 -5.21 -9.43
C GLY A 47 2.44 -3.72 -9.51
N GLU A 48 1.22 -3.37 -9.87
CA GLU A 48 0.80 -1.97 -9.99
C GLU A 48 -0.65 -1.85 -9.60
N VAL A 49 -0.97 -0.85 -8.77
CA VAL A 49 -2.33 -0.57 -8.35
C VAL A 49 -2.57 0.94 -8.37
N ILE A 50 -3.78 1.31 -8.78
CA ILE A 50 -4.23 2.70 -8.69
C ILE A 50 -5.17 2.76 -7.50
N ILE A 51 -4.88 3.65 -6.56
CA ILE A 51 -5.73 3.90 -5.39
C ILE A 51 -6.54 5.15 -5.69
N GLU A 52 -7.87 5.00 -5.71
CA GLU A 52 -8.78 6.12 -5.97
C GLU A 52 -9.42 6.56 -4.67
N THR A 53 -9.22 7.83 -4.32
CA THR A 53 -9.90 8.46 -3.19
C THR A 53 -10.89 9.48 -3.71
N THR A 54 -11.61 10.16 -2.82
CA THR A 54 -12.56 11.20 -3.23
C THR A 54 -11.88 12.43 -3.82
N VAL A 55 -10.57 12.60 -3.59
CA VAL A 55 -9.86 13.81 -4.01
C VAL A 55 -8.76 13.55 -5.03
N ALA A 56 -8.29 12.31 -5.19
CA ALA A 56 -7.15 12.05 -6.07
C ALA A 56 -7.02 10.58 -6.42
N LYS A 57 -6.14 10.30 -7.39
CA LYS A 57 -5.72 8.94 -7.75
C LYS A 57 -4.23 8.84 -7.52
N PHE A 58 -3.79 7.72 -6.95
CA PHE A 58 -2.38 7.47 -6.65
C PHE A 58 -1.97 6.15 -7.29
N THR A 59 -0.84 6.13 -7.98
CA THR A 59 -0.30 4.90 -8.56
C THR A 59 0.79 4.36 -7.64
N LEU A 60 0.65 3.11 -7.23
CA LEU A 60 1.64 2.41 -6.40
C LEU A 60 2.21 1.24 -7.18
N LYS A 61 3.51 1.04 -7.08
CA LYS A 61 4.21 -0.06 -7.76
C LYS A 61 5.39 -0.52 -6.94
N ALA A 62 6.09 -1.54 -7.44
CA ALA A 62 7.22 -2.14 -6.73
C ALA A 62 8.20 -1.06 -6.25
N GLY A 63 8.61 -1.16 -4.99
CA GLY A 63 9.50 -0.21 -4.34
C GLY A 63 8.80 0.87 -3.54
N ASP A 64 7.51 1.08 -3.74
CA ASP A 64 6.76 2.10 -3.00
C ASP A 64 6.38 1.61 -1.61
N TYR A 65 6.52 2.49 -0.64
CA TYR A 65 6.04 2.28 0.72
C TYR A 65 4.85 3.22 0.93
N ALA A 66 3.71 2.66 1.27
CA ALA A 66 2.48 3.42 1.41
C ALA A 66 1.94 3.35 2.82
N ILE A 67 1.47 4.48 3.33
CA ILE A 67 0.82 4.57 4.62
C ILE A 67 -0.63 4.96 4.35
N PHE A 68 -1.55 4.01 4.62
CA PHE A 68 -2.99 4.23 4.48
C PHE A 68 -3.52 4.58 5.87
N ARG A 69 -4.02 5.80 6.01
CA ARG A 69 -4.47 6.29 7.32
C ARG A 69 -5.83 5.70 7.71
N LYS A 70 -6.03 5.57 9.01
CA LYS A 70 -7.32 5.13 9.56
C LYS A 70 -8.43 6.04 9.06
N GLY A 71 -9.53 5.45 8.61
CA GLY A 71 -10.69 6.21 8.14
C GLY A 71 -10.73 6.44 6.65
N LEU A 72 -9.68 6.06 5.92
CA LEU A 72 -9.64 6.23 4.47
C LEU A 72 -10.63 5.29 3.78
N ASN A 73 -11.47 5.86 2.92
CA ASN A 73 -12.29 5.11 1.96
C ASN A 73 -11.65 5.25 0.60
N CYS A 74 -11.40 4.14 -0.06
CA CYS A 74 -10.76 4.18 -1.37
C CYS A 74 -11.18 2.99 -2.22
N ILE A 75 -10.78 3.03 -3.49
CA ILE A 75 -10.96 1.92 -4.42
C ILE A 75 -9.57 1.45 -4.81
N TRP A 76 -9.36 0.14 -4.72
CA TRP A 76 -8.17 -0.53 -5.22
C TRP A 76 -8.44 -0.98 -6.63
N ASP A 77 -7.69 -0.44 -7.58
CA ASP A 77 -7.78 -0.82 -8.99
C ASP A 77 -6.44 -1.46 -9.37
N ILE A 78 -6.37 -2.78 -9.20
CA ILE A 78 -5.14 -3.54 -9.43
C ILE A 78 -4.98 -3.77 -10.92
N ARG A 79 -3.93 -3.20 -11.49
CA ARG A 79 -3.64 -3.27 -12.92
C ARG A 79 -2.68 -4.39 -13.28
N GLN A 80 -1.80 -4.75 -12.34
CA GLN A 80 -0.90 -5.90 -12.45
C GLN A 80 -0.91 -6.59 -11.09
N PRO A 81 -0.82 -7.93 -11.05
CA PRO A 81 -0.90 -8.64 -9.78
C PRO A 81 0.05 -8.07 -8.72
N VAL A 82 -0.49 -7.80 -7.56
CA VAL A 82 0.22 -7.12 -6.46
C VAL A 82 0.73 -8.14 -5.46
N LYS A 83 1.95 -7.88 -4.96
CA LYS A 83 2.52 -8.58 -3.82
C LYS A 83 3.11 -7.52 -2.90
N LYS A 84 2.77 -7.56 -1.62
CA LYS A 84 3.24 -6.56 -0.67
C LYS A 84 3.44 -7.14 0.71
N HIS A 85 4.39 -6.56 1.46
CA HIS A 85 4.45 -6.72 2.92
C HIS A 85 3.47 -5.73 3.53
N TYR A 86 2.82 -6.08 4.64
CA TYR A 86 1.90 -5.17 5.30
C TYR A 86 1.98 -5.29 6.82
N ASN A 87 1.58 -4.22 7.49
CA ASN A 87 1.49 -4.18 8.95
C ASN A 87 0.45 -3.14 9.36
N PHE A 88 -0.43 -3.50 10.28
CA PHE A 88 -1.41 -2.57 10.85
C PHE A 88 -0.83 -1.94 12.11
N GLU A 89 -1.03 -0.63 12.26
CA GLU A 89 -0.45 0.12 13.39
C GLU A 89 -1.48 0.79 14.28
#